data_a99848f370615c412a77b2fb0556261a
#
_entry.id   a99848f370615c412a77b2fb0556261a
#
_cell.length_a   1.000
_cell.length_b   1.000
_cell.length_c   1.000
_cell.angle_alpha   90.00
_cell.angle_beta   90.00
_cell.angle_gamma   90.00
#
_symmetry.space_group_name_H-M   'P 1'
#
loop_
_entity.id
_entity.type
_entity.pdbx_description
1 polymer ?
#
loop_
_entity_poly.entity_id
_entity_poly.type
_entity_poly.pdbx_seq_one_letter_code
_entity_poly.pdbx_strand_id
1 'polypeptide(L)'
;MAGTAAPQAGSFLLTIFLRHDETKTVEQRNEHLRQTGWYDKFPPEGVEIVAGYVMMGIGQVVILRVPAEKLRDTNRVIEQTAWGGYRTEFYPTYDFKPVREAIPHHRP
;
A
#
# COMPACT_ATOMS: atom_id res chain seq x y z
N MET A 1 4.90 5.39 19.56
CA MET A 1 4.59 4.83 19.40
C MET A 1 4.26 4.33 18.68
N ALA A 2 4.80 4.44 18.50
CA ALA A 2 4.37 3.88 17.77
C ALA A 2 3.56 3.02 17.94
N GLY A 3 3.14 3.16 18.43
CA GLY A 3 2.17 2.37 18.68
C GLY A 3 1.60 1.70 17.58
N THR A 4 2.20 1.17 16.97
CA THR A 4 1.70 0.45 15.91
C THR A 4 1.17 -0.84 16.30
N ALA A 5 1.24 -1.15 17.56
CA ALA A 5 1.00 -2.49 17.94
C ALA A 5 -0.41 -2.92 17.72
N ALA A 6 -1.38 -2.12 18.06
CA ALA A 6 -2.76 -2.56 17.98
C ALA A 6 -3.46 -1.87 16.84
N PRO A 7 -4.30 -2.59 16.08
CA PRO A 7 -5.10 -1.93 15.07
C PRO A 7 -6.10 -1.00 15.75
N GLN A 8 -6.34 0.11 15.10
CA GLN A 8 -7.37 1.03 15.57
C GLN A 8 -8.73 0.50 15.15
N ALA A 9 -9.74 0.73 16.00
CA ALA A 9 -11.08 0.35 15.65
C ALA A 9 -11.48 1.05 14.35
N GLY A 10 -12.11 0.32 13.46
CA GLY A 10 -12.58 0.86 12.20
C GLY A 10 -11.50 1.02 11.14
N SER A 11 -10.31 0.50 11.36
CA SER A 11 -9.27 0.52 10.35
C SER A 11 -8.84 -0.89 9.98
N PHE A 12 -8.19 -1.02 8.83
CA PHE A 12 -7.69 -2.30 8.36
C PHE A 12 -6.43 -2.06 7.55
N LEU A 13 -5.74 -3.15 7.25
CA LEU A 13 -4.55 -3.08 6.42
C LEU A 13 -4.94 -3.31 4.96
N LEU A 14 -4.28 -2.58 4.08
CA LEU A 14 -4.49 -2.70 2.64
C LEU A 14 -3.12 -2.82 1.99
N THR A 15 -2.90 -3.93 1.28
CA THR A 15 -1.68 -4.13 0.52
C THR A 15 -1.93 -3.73 -0.91
N ILE A 16 -1.04 -2.91 -1.44
CA ILE A 16 -1.17 -2.41 -2.80
C ILE A 16 0.11 -2.74 -3.55
N PHE A 17 -0.04 -3.44 -4.67
CA PHE A 17 1.07 -3.67 -5.58
C PHE A 17 1.06 -2.56 -6.62
N LEU A 18 2.20 -1.90 -6.77
CA LEU A 18 2.42 -0.84 -7.75
C LEU A 18 3.38 -1.42 -8.78
N ARG A 19 2.81 -2.06 -9.80
CA ARG A 19 3.62 -2.78 -10.78
C ARG A 19 4.11 -1.83 -11.86
N HIS A 20 5.33 -2.02 -12.30
CA HIS A 20 5.90 -1.23 -13.37
C HIS A 20 5.22 -1.58 -14.69
N ASP A 21 4.96 -0.55 -15.48
CA ASP A 21 4.56 -0.72 -16.87
C ASP A 21 5.85 -0.63 -17.69
N GLU A 22 6.33 -1.77 -18.16
CA GLU A 22 7.62 -1.85 -18.83
C GLU A 22 7.60 -1.25 -20.24
N THR A 23 6.42 -0.80 -20.71
CA THR A 23 6.35 -0.07 -21.95
C THR A 23 6.84 1.37 -21.80
N LYS A 24 7.11 1.81 -20.58
CA LYS A 24 7.60 3.16 -20.31
C LYS A 24 8.97 3.10 -19.66
N THR A 25 9.79 4.11 -19.95
CA THR A 25 11.06 4.24 -19.25
C THR A 25 10.83 4.72 -17.83
N VAL A 26 11.85 4.57 -17.00
CA VAL A 26 11.79 5.06 -15.61
C VAL A 26 11.54 6.56 -15.61
N GLU A 27 12.19 7.30 -16.51
CA GLU A 27 12.02 8.74 -16.59
C GLU A 27 10.60 9.12 -17.00
N GLN A 28 10.02 8.41 -17.95
CA GLN A 28 8.65 8.68 -18.36
C GLN A 28 7.67 8.42 -17.23
N ARG A 29 7.85 7.32 -16.50
CA ARG A 29 7.01 7.00 -15.37
C ARG A 29 7.13 8.06 -14.27
N ASN A 30 8.35 8.43 -13.92
CA ASN A 30 8.56 9.41 -12.86
C ASN A 30 7.99 10.77 -13.23
N GLU A 31 8.11 11.15 -14.49
CA GLU A 31 7.54 12.42 -14.93
C GLU A 31 6.02 12.39 -14.87
N HIS A 32 5.42 11.28 -15.27
CA HIS A 32 3.97 11.13 -15.18
C HIS A 32 3.50 11.25 -13.72
N LEU A 33 4.18 10.56 -12.81
CA LEU A 33 3.80 10.59 -11.40
C LEU A 33 3.99 11.98 -10.79
N ARG A 34 4.99 12.72 -11.25
CA ARG A 34 5.19 14.09 -10.80
C ARG A 34 4.06 14.98 -11.27
N GLN A 35 3.65 14.83 -12.52
CA GLN A 35 2.59 15.64 -13.09
C GLN A 35 1.23 15.36 -12.44
N THR A 36 0.97 14.13 -12.07
CA THR A 36 -0.30 13.79 -11.44
C THR A 36 -0.36 14.15 -9.97
N GLY A 37 0.78 14.42 -9.35
CA GLY A 37 0.83 14.74 -7.93
C GLY A 37 0.96 13.54 -7.02
N TRP A 38 1.33 12.37 -7.55
CA TRP A 38 1.47 11.16 -6.77
C TRP A 38 2.34 11.37 -5.53
N TYR A 39 3.50 12.01 -5.72
CA TYR A 39 4.46 12.16 -4.62
C TYR A 39 3.95 13.08 -3.51
N ASP A 40 3.01 13.96 -3.81
CA ASP A 40 2.46 14.88 -2.83
C ASP A 40 1.15 14.38 -2.23
N LYS A 41 0.38 13.62 -2.98
CA LYS A 41 -0.99 13.27 -2.58
C LYS A 41 -1.10 11.88 -1.97
N PHE A 42 -0.11 11.03 -2.16
CA PHE A 42 -0.13 9.67 -1.61
C PHE A 42 0.86 9.59 -0.44
N PRO A 43 0.46 9.08 0.72
CA PRO A 43 -0.88 8.61 1.06
C PRO A 43 -1.82 9.77 1.40
N PRO A 44 -3.14 9.58 1.27
CA PRO A 44 -4.07 10.62 1.67
C PRO A 44 -4.00 10.86 3.18
N GLU A 45 -4.51 12.01 3.58
CA GLU A 45 -4.53 12.37 4.99
C GLU A 45 -5.28 11.30 5.79
N GLY A 46 -4.73 10.93 6.93
CA GLY A 46 -5.35 9.93 7.79
C GLY A 46 -4.98 8.50 7.45
N VAL A 47 -4.24 8.27 6.38
CA VAL A 47 -3.80 6.95 5.96
C VAL A 47 -2.31 6.82 6.23
N GLU A 48 -1.94 5.76 6.92
CA GLU A 48 -0.55 5.52 7.34
C GLU A 48 0.12 4.50 6.45
N ILE A 49 1.35 4.77 6.01
CA ILE A 49 2.16 3.75 5.35
C ILE A 49 2.82 2.92 6.44
N VAL A 50 2.40 1.67 6.56
CA VAL A 50 2.96 0.75 7.55
C VAL A 50 4.27 0.18 7.04
N ALA A 51 4.35 -0.14 5.76
CA ALA A 51 5.55 -0.70 5.16
C ALA A 51 5.54 -0.44 3.67
N GLY A 52 6.74 -0.36 3.09
CA GLY A 52 6.87 -0.22 1.65
C GLY A 52 8.18 -0.84 1.21
N TYR A 53 8.14 -1.60 0.12
CA TYR A 53 9.30 -2.31 -0.40
C TYR A 53 9.35 -2.21 -1.91
N VAL A 54 10.57 -2.21 -2.44
CA VAL A 54 10.78 -2.34 -3.88
C VAL A 54 11.04 -3.80 -4.19
N MET A 55 10.29 -4.32 -5.16
CA MET A 55 10.53 -5.65 -5.70
C MET A 55 11.20 -5.46 -7.05
N MET A 56 12.49 -5.82 -7.12
CA MET A 56 13.29 -5.51 -8.30
C MET A 56 12.67 -6.13 -9.55
N GLY A 57 12.53 -5.32 -10.59
CA GLY A 57 11.97 -5.76 -11.86
C GLY A 57 10.46 -5.84 -11.91
N ILE A 58 9.78 -5.73 -10.77
CA ILE A 58 8.32 -5.85 -10.73
C ILE A 58 7.68 -4.52 -10.37
N GLY A 59 8.17 -3.88 -9.31
CA GLY A 59 7.59 -2.63 -8.84
C GLY A 59 7.73 -2.48 -7.36
N GLN A 60 6.71 -1.94 -6.74
CA GLN A 60 6.69 -1.70 -5.31
C GLN A 60 5.48 -2.36 -4.68
N VAL A 61 5.60 -2.70 -3.41
CA VAL A 61 4.47 -3.12 -2.60
C VAL A 61 4.42 -2.17 -1.41
N VAL A 62 3.24 -1.63 -1.13
CA VAL A 62 3.03 -0.81 0.05
C VAL A 62 1.90 -1.41 0.86
N ILE A 63 2.02 -1.32 2.17
CA ILE A 63 0.99 -1.78 3.09
C ILE A 63 0.54 -0.56 3.88
N LEU A 64 -0.73 -0.25 3.78
CA LEU A 64 -1.32 0.93 4.40
C LEU A 64 -2.24 0.51 5.53
N ARG A 65 -2.32 1.36 6.55
CA ARG A 65 -3.39 1.27 7.54
C ARG A 65 -4.44 2.30 7.15
N VAL A 66 -5.63 1.82 6.83
CA VAL A 66 -6.66 2.66 6.25
C VAL A 66 -7.88 2.66 7.15
N PRO A 67 -8.29 3.82 7.69
CA PRO A 67 -9.59 3.90 8.34
C PRO A 67 -10.68 3.58 7.33
N ALA A 68 -11.71 2.87 7.78
CA ALA A 68 -12.74 2.39 6.85
C ALA A 68 -13.37 3.54 6.07
N GLU A 69 -13.56 4.68 6.70
CA GLU A 69 -14.18 5.83 6.02
C GLU A 69 -13.25 6.47 5.00
N LYS A 70 -11.97 6.10 4.98
CA LYS A 70 -10.99 6.63 4.02
C LYS A 70 -10.74 5.69 2.86
N LEU A 71 -11.45 4.58 2.79
CA LEU A 71 -11.19 3.60 1.74
C LEU A 71 -11.43 4.19 0.35
N ARG A 72 -12.54 4.89 0.18
CA ARG A 72 -12.85 5.50 -1.11
C ARG A 72 -11.81 6.55 -1.49
N ASP A 73 -11.42 7.40 -0.54
CA ASP A 73 -10.43 8.45 -0.80
C ASP A 73 -9.10 7.83 -1.21
N THR A 74 -8.69 6.74 -0.55
CA THR A 74 -7.45 6.06 -0.87
C THR A 74 -7.50 5.50 -2.29
N ASN A 75 -8.60 4.86 -2.64
CA ASN A 75 -8.75 4.32 -3.99
C ASN A 75 -8.70 5.43 -5.04
N ARG A 76 -9.37 6.54 -4.79
CA ARG A 76 -9.42 7.64 -5.76
C ARG A 76 -8.06 8.30 -5.94
N VAL A 77 -7.30 8.50 -4.87
CA VAL A 77 -5.97 9.07 -4.98
C VAL A 77 -5.10 8.18 -5.86
N ILE A 78 -5.18 6.87 -5.67
CA ILE A 78 -4.39 5.95 -6.47
C ILE A 78 -4.81 5.98 -7.93
N GLU A 79 -6.13 5.95 -8.19
CA GLU A 79 -6.61 6.01 -9.57
C GLU A 79 -6.18 7.30 -10.26
N GLN A 80 -6.23 8.41 -9.54
CA GLN A 80 -5.97 9.72 -10.13
C GLN A 80 -4.49 10.03 -10.27
N THR A 81 -3.64 9.44 -9.44
CA THR A 81 -2.24 9.85 -9.42
C THR A 81 -1.27 8.73 -9.80
N ALA A 82 -1.60 7.47 -9.55
CA ALA A 82 -0.69 6.37 -9.84
C ALA A 82 -0.93 5.74 -11.22
N TRP A 83 -2.17 5.71 -11.67
CA TRP A 83 -2.48 5.10 -12.94
C TRP A 83 -1.79 5.86 -14.09
N GLY A 84 -1.28 5.13 -15.04
CA GLY A 84 -0.43 5.69 -16.09
C GLY A 84 1.04 5.58 -15.73
N GLY A 85 1.38 5.52 -14.45
CA GLY A 85 2.74 5.25 -14.00
C GLY A 85 2.89 3.85 -13.45
N TYR A 86 1.85 3.34 -12.80
CA TYR A 86 1.83 2.00 -12.23
C TYR A 86 0.55 1.28 -12.59
N ARG A 87 0.63 -0.02 -12.67
CA ARG A 87 -0.52 -0.92 -12.65
C ARG A 87 -0.73 -1.35 -11.21
N THR A 88 -1.97 -1.29 -10.73
CA THR A 88 -2.23 -1.45 -9.31
C THR A 88 -3.09 -2.66 -9.01
N GLU A 89 -2.83 -3.30 -7.87
CA GLU A 89 -3.62 -4.40 -7.33
C GLU A 89 -3.81 -4.13 -5.85
N PHE A 90 -5.02 -4.38 -5.35
CA PHE A 90 -5.39 -4.05 -3.97
C PHE A 90 -5.84 -5.31 -3.26
N TYR A 91 -5.33 -5.54 -2.06
CA TYR A 91 -5.67 -6.74 -1.28
C TYR A 91 -5.91 -6.36 0.17
N PRO A 92 -7.13 -6.54 0.70
CA PRO A 92 -7.34 -6.45 2.14
C PRO A 92 -6.41 -7.42 2.85
N THR A 93 -5.83 -6.97 3.94
CA THR A 93 -4.71 -7.67 4.55
C THR A 93 -4.91 -7.69 6.05
N TYR A 94 -4.45 -8.75 6.71
CA TYR A 94 -4.38 -8.78 8.16
C TYR A 94 -3.05 -9.36 8.58
N ASP A 95 -2.62 -9.01 9.80
CA ASP A 95 -1.36 -9.46 10.34
C ASP A 95 -1.51 -10.89 10.84
N PHE A 96 -0.78 -11.82 10.24
CA PHE A 96 -0.87 -13.22 10.61
C PHE A 96 0.00 -13.57 11.81
N LYS A 97 0.93 -12.72 12.19
CA LYS A 97 1.88 -13.04 13.25
C LYS A 97 1.18 -13.35 14.57
N PRO A 98 0.23 -12.54 15.06
CA PRO A 98 -0.48 -12.90 16.29
C PRO A 98 -1.28 -14.19 16.13
N VAL A 99 -1.86 -14.42 14.96
CA VAL A 99 -2.60 -15.65 14.69
C VAL A 99 -1.67 -16.84 14.76
N ARG A 100 -0.51 -16.74 14.12
CA ARG A 100 0.48 -17.81 14.08
C ARG A 100 0.98 -18.13 15.49
N GLU A 101 1.21 -17.10 16.30
CA GLU A 101 1.73 -17.28 17.67
C GLU A 101 0.71 -17.94 18.56
N ALA A 102 -0.59 -17.80 18.27
CA ALA A 102 -1.64 -18.43 19.04
C ALA A 102 -1.89 -19.89 18.64
N ILE A 103 -1.33 -20.36 17.54
CA ILE A 103 -1.50 -21.73 17.09
C ILE A 103 -0.56 -22.63 17.91
N PRO A 104 -1.08 -23.69 18.53
CA PRO A 104 -0.20 -24.59 19.29
C PRO A 104 0.87 -25.18 18.39
N HIS A 105 2.07 -25.29 18.93
CA HIS A 105 3.19 -25.88 18.22
C HIS A 105 3.34 -27.33 18.64
N HIS A 106 3.19 -28.21 17.67
CA HIS A 106 3.39 -29.64 17.91
C HIS A 106 4.76 -30.01 17.38
N ARG A 107 5.58 -30.48 18.29
CA ARG A 107 6.89 -30.96 17.90
C ARG A 107 6.96 -32.44 18.11
N PRO A 108 7.40 -33.21 17.13
CA PRO A 108 7.59 -34.65 17.33
C PRO A 108 8.62 -34.92 18.43
#